data_bc34ff019179123317396a7e7d5ca7a2
#
_entry.id   bc34ff019179123317396a7e7d5ca7a2
#
_cell.length_a   1.000
_cell.length_b   1.000
_cell.length_c   1.000
_cell.angle_alpha   90.00
_cell.angle_beta   90.00
_cell.angle_gamma   90.00
#
_symmetry.space_group_name_H-M   'P 1'
#
loop_
_entity.id
_entity.type
_entity.pdbx_description
1 polymer ?
#
loop_
_entity_poly.entity_id
_entity_poly.type
_entity_poly.pdbx_seq_one_letter_code
_entity_poly.pdbx_strand_id
1 'polypeptide(L)'
;MKVILKQDVKGLGKKESMVEVNDGCARNFLFPRGLAVEATATNINIMNTKKEAEKKKNERELAQAKALAEKLKEVTVVIKAKAGENGKLFGSITSKDISDKLKADFKLDIDKKKIQLHDAIKSLGTTDVEVKLYPGVSGKFTVKIVEE
;
A
#
# COMPACT_ATOMS: atom_id res chain seq x y z
N MET A 1 15.86 34.50 -4.98
CA MET A 1 14.63 34.11 -5.72
C MET A 1 14.09 32.83 -5.11
N LYS A 2 12.80 32.77 -4.90
CA LYS A 2 12.12 31.55 -4.40
C LYS A 2 11.67 30.68 -5.57
N VAL A 3 11.95 29.40 -5.50
CA VAL A 3 11.57 28.41 -6.51
C VAL A 3 10.92 27.19 -5.87
N ILE A 4 10.09 26.51 -6.65
CA ILE A 4 9.45 25.27 -6.25
C ILE A 4 10.14 24.13 -6.98
N LEU A 5 10.66 23.16 -6.26
CA LEU A 5 11.35 22.02 -6.84
C LEU A 5 10.34 21.03 -7.45
N LYS A 6 10.58 20.62 -8.69
CA LYS A 6 9.80 19.57 -9.38
C LYS A 6 10.34 18.18 -9.14
N GLN A 7 11.58 18.08 -8.70
CA GLN A 7 12.29 16.84 -8.43
C GLN A 7 13.18 17.03 -7.20
N ASP A 8 13.58 15.93 -6.61
CA ASP A 8 14.56 15.97 -5.52
C ASP A 8 15.90 16.48 -6.06
N VAL A 9 16.40 17.54 -5.45
CA VAL A 9 17.70 18.14 -5.81
C VAL A 9 18.61 18.04 -4.63
N LYS A 10 19.73 17.34 -4.80
CA LYS A 10 20.74 17.20 -3.77
C LYS A 10 21.32 18.56 -3.39
N GLY A 11 21.28 18.87 -2.11
CA GLY A 11 21.79 20.14 -1.58
C GLY A 11 20.75 21.30 -1.57
N LEU A 12 19.58 21.13 -2.15
CA LEU A 12 18.50 22.13 -2.15
C LEU A 12 17.25 21.67 -1.41
N GLY A 13 16.76 20.48 -1.68
CA GLY A 13 15.57 19.96 -1.03
C GLY A 13 14.88 18.87 -1.81
N LYS A 14 13.72 18.47 -1.31
CA LYS A 14 12.89 17.44 -1.91
C LYS A 14 11.89 18.03 -2.92
N LYS A 15 11.37 17.15 -3.77
CA LYS A 15 10.26 17.47 -4.68
C LYS A 15 9.12 18.20 -3.95
N GLU A 16 8.56 19.18 -4.64
CA GLU A 16 7.44 20.01 -4.14
C GLU A 16 7.77 20.86 -2.91
N SER A 17 9.04 21.06 -2.61
CA SER A 17 9.46 22.03 -1.59
C SER A 17 9.78 23.40 -2.19
N MET A 18 9.48 24.44 -1.44
CA MET A 18 9.84 25.81 -1.78
C MET A 18 11.20 26.11 -1.17
N VAL A 19 12.16 26.51 -2.00
CA VAL A 19 13.52 26.86 -1.56
C VAL A 19 13.93 28.20 -2.12
N GLU A 20 14.81 28.88 -1.41
CA GLU A 20 15.38 30.14 -1.86
C GLU A 20 16.76 29.85 -2.47
N VAL A 21 16.97 30.30 -3.70
CA VAL A 21 18.23 30.12 -4.43
C VAL A 21 18.64 31.43 -5.10
N ASN A 22 19.91 31.52 -5.47
CA ASN A 22 20.40 32.65 -6.23
C ASN A 22 19.80 32.68 -7.63
N ASP A 23 19.53 33.87 -8.14
CA ASP A 23 18.92 34.05 -9.48
C ASP A 23 19.72 33.36 -10.59
N GLY A 24 21.05 33.41 -10.51
CA GLY A 24 21.92 32.71 -11.45
C GLY A 24 21.77 31.20 -11.41
N CYS A 25 21.66 30.62 -10.23
CA CYS A 25 21.44 29.19 -10.05
C CYS A 25 20.06 28.78 -10.59
N ALA A 26 19.02 29.54 -10.28
CA ALA A 26 17.68 29.27 -10.77
C ALA A 26 17.61 29.30 -12.30
N ARG A 27 18.10 30.37 -12.91
CA ARG A 27 17.98 30.60 -14.36
C ARG A 27 18.93 29.74 -15.18
N ASN A 28 20.14 29.47 -14.70
CA ASN A 28 21.16 28.76 -15.45
C ASN A 28 21.20 27.24 -15.20
N PHE A 29 20.70 26.80 -14.04
CA PHE A 29 20.77 25.41 -13.63
C PHE A 29 19.41 24.73 -13.46
N LEU A 30 18.52 25.31 -12.65
CA LEU A 30 17.25 24.70 -12.30
C LEU A 30 16.22 24.77 -13.44
N PHE A 31 16.00 25.94 -14.00
CA PHE A 31 14.98 26.15 -15.03
C PHE A 31 15.31 25.43 -16.35
N PRO A 32 16.52 25.52 -16.92
CA PRO A 32 16.85 24.82 -18.16
C PRO A 32 16.77 23.31 -18.06
N ARG A 33 17.03 22.76 -16.86
CA ARG A 33 16.96 21.32 -16.60
C ARG A 33 15.57 20.85 -16.16
N GLY A 34 14.62 21.76 -16.01
CA GLY A 34 13.27 21.42 -15.54
C GLY A 34 13.20 20.93 -14.11
N LEU A 35 14.20 21.23 -13.27
CA LEU A 35 14.29 20.79 -11.88
C LEU A 35 13.43 21.62 -10.93
N ALA A 36 13.14 22.86 -11.30
CA ALA A 36 12.32 23.77 -10.49
C ALA A 36 11.55 24.74 -11.38
N VAL A 37 10.55 25.38 -10.80
CA VAL A 37 9.80 26.50 -11.39
C VAL A 37 9.81 27.68 -10.44
N GLU A 38 9.61 28.87 -10.98
CA GLU A 38 9.49 30.09 -10.18
C GLU A 38 8.31 29.97 -9.20
N ALA A 39 8.52 30.40 -7.95
CA ALA A 39 7.48 30.40 -6.91
C ALA A 39 6.53 31.59 -7.11
N THR A 40 5.75 31.57 -8.19
CA THR A 40 4.67 32.53 -8.41
C THR A 40 3.43 32.14 -7.60
N ALA A 41 2.51 33.09 -7.39
CA ALA A 41 1.25 32.83 -6.71
C ALA A 41 0.48 31.65 -7.35
N THR A 42 0.45 31.59 -8.69
CA THR A 42 -0.17 30.50 -9.44
C THR A 42 0.51 29.17 -9.19
N ASN A 43 1.85 29.11 -9.24
CA ASN A 43 2.61 27.88 -8.99
C ASN A 43 2.49 27.40 -7.55
N ILE A 44 2.46 28.32 -6.58
CA ILE A 44 2.23 28.01 -5.18
C ILE A 44 0.83 27.41 -4.98
N ASN A 45 -0.19 27.97 -5.60
CA ASN A 45 -1.55 27.46 -5.54
C ASN A 45 -1.67 26.06 -6.14
N ILE A 46 -1.03 25.82 -7.28
CA ILE A 46 -0.99 24.49 -7.91
C ILE A 46 -0.32 23.47 -6.98
N MET A 47 0.80 23.82 -6.38
CA MET A 47 1.52 22.97 -5.44
C MET A 47 0.65 22.65 -4.21
N ASN A 48 0.02 23.66 -3.60
CA ASN A 48 -0.86 23.48 -2.45
C ASN A 48 -2.07 22.60 -2.79
N THR A 49 -2.69 22.82 -3.95
CA THR A 49 -3.83 22.02 -4.42
C THR A 49 -3.42 20.55 -4.59
N LYS A 50 -2.25 20.28 -5.17
CA LYS A 50 -1.73 18.91 -5.31
C LYS A 50 -1.47 18.28 -3.96
N LYS A 51 -0.83 18.97 -3.02
CA LYS A 51 -0.58 18.48 -1.67
C LYS A 51 -1.86 18.15 -0.93
N GLU A 52 -2.87 19.01 -1.01
CA GLU A 52 -4.18 18.78 -0.38
C GLU A 52 -4.89 17.56 -1.01
N ALA A 53 -4.87 17.44 -2.34
CA ALA A 53 -5.46 16.30 -3.03
C ALA A 53 -4.78 14.98 -2.65
N GLU A 54 -3.45 14.96 -2.59
CA GLU A 54 -2.68 13.79 -2.16
C GLU A 54 -2.96 13.44 -0.71
N LYS A 55 -3.00 14.44 0.19
CA LYS A 55 -3.36 14.24 1.58
C LYS A 55 -4.75 13.65 1.75
N LYS A 56 -5.75 14.18 1.05
CA LYS A 56 -7.12 13.64 1.07
C LYS A 56 -7.18 12.23 0.55
N LYS A 57 -6.46 11.92 -0.52
CA LYS A 57 -6.37 10.57 -1.08
C LYS A 57 -5.77 9.60 -0.07
N ASN A 58 -4.66 9.97 0.56
CA ASN A 58 -4.01 9.16 1.58
C ASN A 58 -4.90 8.93 2.80
N GLU A 59 -5.61 9.95 3.25
CA GLU A 59 -6.58 9.85 4.35
C GLU A 59 -7.72 8.89 4.03
N ARG A 60 -8.26 8.94 2.79
CA ARG A 60 -9.30 8.01 2.34
C ARG A 60 -8.79 6.57 2.26
N GLU A 61 -7.61 6.36 1.69
CA GLU A 61 -6.99 5.04 1.62
C GLU A 61 -6.71 4.48 3.02
N LEU A 62 -6.23 5.32 3.93
CA LEU A 62 -6.02 4.94 5.32
C LEU A 62 -7.32 4.56 6.02
N ALA A 63 -8.37 5.34 5.85
CA ALA A 63 -9.69 5.05 6.43
C ALA A 63 -10.27 3.74 5.88
N GLN A 64 -10.16 3.51 4.57
CA GLN A 64 -10.59 2.26 3.93
C GLN A 64 -9.78 1.07 4.43
N ALA A 65 -8.47 1.23 4.57
CA ALA A 65 -7.60 0.19 5.09
C ALA A 65 -7.93 -0.18 6.54
N LYS A 66 -8.19 0.80 7.40
CA LYS A 66 -8.63 0.57 8.78
C LYS A 66 -9.98 -0.15 8.84
N ALA A 67 -10.94 0.26 8.03
CA ALA A 67 -12.26 -0.38 7.95
C ALA A 67 -12.14 -1.83 7.48
N LEU A 68 -11.31 -2.09 6.47
CA LEU A 68 -11.01 -3.45 6.00
C LEU A 68 -10.32 -4.29 7.08
N ALA A 69 -9.37 -3.73 7.81
CA ALA A 69 -8.69 -4.42 8.90
C ALA A 69 -9.66 -4.85 10.00
N GLU A 70 -10.62 -4.00 10.35
CA GLU A 70 -11.67 -4.35 11.32
C GLU A 70 -12.59 -5.44 10.81
N LYS A 71 -13.00 -5.36 9.53
CA LYS A 71 -13.80 -6.41 8.90
C LYS A 71 -13.07 -7.74 8.86
N LEU A 72 -11.78 -7.73 8.55
CA LEU A 72 -10.97 -8.94 8.48
C LEU A 72 -10.81 -9.64 9.82
N LYS A 73 -10.84 -8.92 10.93
CA LYS A 73 -10.79 -9.54 12.27
C LYS A 73 -11.96 -10.49 12.52
N GLU A 74 -13.11 -10.21 11.94
CA GLU A 74 -14.32 -11.02 12.06
C GLU A 74 -14.43 -12.08 10.95
N VAL A 75 -13.57 -12.03 9.96
CA VAL A 75 -13.61 -12.93 8.81
C VAL A 75 -12.84 -14.21 9.10
N THR A 76 -13.52 -15.33 8.90
CA THR A 76 -12.89 -16.66 8.89
C THR A 76 -13.00 -17.22 7.48
N VAL A 77 -11.87 -17.42 6.83
CA VAL A 77 -11.81 -18.00 5.50
C VAL A 77 -11.73 -19.51 5.62
N VAL A 78 -12.72 -20.20 5.08
CA VAL A 78 -12.74 -21.67 5.05
C VAL A 78 -12.26 -22.16 3.69
N ILE A 79 -11.15 -22.88 3.67
CA ILE A 79 -10.59 -23.47 2.45
C ILE A 79 -10.69 -24.98 2.56
N LYS A 80 -11.30 -25.60 1.57
CA LYS A 80 -11.38 -27.04 1.47
C LYS A 80 -10.14 -27.56 0.74
N ALA A 81 -9.48 -28.53 1.31
CA ALA A 81 -8.31 -29.15 0.72
C ALA A 81 -8.28 -30.65 1.00
N LYS A 82 -7.70 -31.41 0.09
CA LYS A 82 -7.52 -32.83 0.29
C LYS A 82 -6.35 -33.08 1.23
N ALA A 83 -6.58 -33.85 2.26
CA ALA A 83 -5.57 -34.20 3.26
C ALA A 83 -5.40 -35.70 3.42
N GLY A 84 -4.18 -36.09 3.80
CA GLY A 84 -3.87 -37.47 4.15
C GLY A 84 -4.25 -37.83 5.59
N GLU A 85 -4.03 -39.10 5.98
CA GLU A 85 -4.37 -39.62 7.30
C GLU A 85 -3.75 -38.87 8.48
N ASN A 86 -2.59 -38.23 8.28
CA ASN A 86 -1.88 -37.45 9.30
C ASN A 86 -2.30 -35.99 9.36
N GLY A 87 -3.36 -35.58 8.68
CA GLY A 87 -3.77 -34.18 8.60
C GLY A 87 -2.88 -33.31 7.72
N LYS A 88 -1.94 -33.89 7.00
CA LYS A 88 -1.10 -33.18 6.03
C LYS A 88 -1.82 -33.05 4.69
N LEU A 89 -1.81 -31.85 4.12
CA LEU A 89 -2.39 -31.61 2.81
C LEU A 89 -1.57 -32.31 1.71
N PHE A 90 -2.25 -32.84 0.69
CA PHE A 90 -1.59 -33.35 -0.51
C PHE A 90 -0.97 -32.25 -1.36
N GLY A 91 -1.45 -31.01 -1.18
CA GLY A 91 -0.89 -29.81 -1.77
C GLY A 91 -0.59 -28.77 -0.70
N SER A 92 -0.25 -27.56 -1.12
CA SER A 92 -0.02 -26.44 -0.24
C SER A 92 -1.01 -25.30 -0.53
N ILE A 93 -1.46 -24.62 0.52
CA ILE A 93 -2.28 -23.43 0.39
C ILE A 93 -1.35 -22.22 0.35
N THR A 94 -1.40 -21.50 -0.76
CA THR A 94 -0.56 -20.30 -0.97
C THR A 94 -1.34 -19.03 -0.70
N SER A 95 -0.62 -17.90 -0.63
CA SER A 95 -1.26 -16.58 -0.50
C SER A 95 -2.20 -16.26 -1.67
N LYS A 96 -1.94 -16.83 -2.85
CA LYS A 96 -2.82 -16.70 -4.01
C LYS A 96 -4.17 -17.39 -3.77
N ASP A 97 -4.16 -18.61 -3.25
CA ASP A 97 -5.39 -19.36 -2.96
C ASP A 97 -6.25 -18.63 -1.91
N ILE A 98 -5.60 -18.06 -0.90
CA ILE A 98 -6.27 -17.24 0.12
C ILE A 98 -6.88 -15.98 -0.49
N SER A 99 -6.15 -15.28 -1.34
CA SER A 99 -6.62 -14.09 -2.04
C SER A 99 -7.83 -14.40 -2.94
N ASP A 100 -7.76 -15.46 -3.72
CA ASP A 100 -8.85 -15.90 -4.60
C ASP A 100 -10.10 -16.27 -3.79
N LYS A 101 -9.92 -16.93 -2.66
CA LYS A 101 -11.02 -17.32 -1.77
C LYS A 101 -11.67 -16.11 -1.09
N LEU A 102 -10.87 -15.16 -0.63
CA LEU A 102 -11.38 -13.90 -0.07
C LEU A 102 -12.22 -13.13 -1.10
N LYS A 103 -11.76 -13.08 -2.34
CA LYS A 103 -12.50 -12.43 -3.42
C LYS A 103 -13.81 -13.17 -3.74
N ALA A 104 -13.80 -14.48 -3.76
CA ALA A 104 -14.98 -15.29 -4.06
C ALA A 104 -16.03 -15.24 -2.95
N ASP A 105 -15.64 -15.40 -1.69
CA ASP A 105 -16.56 -15.51 -0.55
C ASP A 105 -16.97 -14.15 0.02
N PHE A 106 -16.05 -13.22 0.12
CA PHE A 106 -16.25 -11.92 0.77
C PHE A 106 -16.20 -10.73 -0.17
N LYS A 107 -15.93 -10.95 -1.46
CA LYS A 107 -15.73 -9.89 -2.46
C LYS A 107 -14.65 -8.87 -2.08
N LEU A 108 -13.67 -9.32 -1.29
CA LEU A 108 -12.53 -8.51 -0.88
C LEU A 108 -11.38 -8.74 -1.85
N ASP A 109 -11.04 -7.72 -2.61
CA ASP A 109 -9.91 -7.76 -3.54
C ASP A 109 -8.62 -7.40 -2.79
N ILE A 110 -7.93 -8.41 -2.32
CA ILE A 110 -6.66 -8.27 -1.60
C ILE A 110 -5.57 -8.92 -2.43
N ASP A 111 -4.54 -8.14 -2.77
CA ASP A 111 -3.39 -8.66 -3.52
C ASP A 111 -2.64 -9.71 -2.69
N LYS A 112 -2.29 -10.82 -3.33
CA LYS A 112 -1.46 -11.88 -2.75
C LYS A 112 -0.15 -11.37 -2.15
N LYS A 113 0.42 -10.30 -2.70
CA LYS A 113 1.65 -9.67 -2.21
C LYS A 113 1.46 -8.95 -0.87
N LYS A 114 0.24 -8.55 -0.56
CA LYS A 114 -0.10 -7.90 0.71
C LYS A 114 -0.34 -8.92 1.83
N ILE A 115 -0.62 -10.16 1.47
CA ILE A 115 -0.81 -11.26 2.42
C ILE A 115 0.55 -11.74 2.90
N GLN A 116 0.80 -11.61 4.20
CA GLN A 116 2.03 -12.07 4.83
C GLN A 116 1.87 -13.53 5.27
N LEU A 117 2.28 -14.43 4.41
CA LEU A 117 2.35 -15.85 4.70
C LEU A 117 3.81 -16.28 4.67
N HIS A 118 4.37 -16.65 5.81
CA HIS A 118 5.78 -17.04 5.90
C HIS A 118 6.05 -18.31 5.11
N ASP A 119 5.17 -19.30 5.25
CA ASP A 119 5.25 -20.57 4.54
C ASP A 119 3.86 -20.98 4.04
N ALA A 120 3.84 -21.73 2.95
CA ALA A 120 2.59 -22.31 2.45
C ALA A 120 1.98 -23.23 3.52
N ILE A 121 0.67 -23.18 3.69
CA ILE A 121 -0.03 -24.03 4.66
C ILE A 121 -0.11 -25.45 4.11
N LYS A 122 0.40 -26.39 4.86
CA LYS A 122 0.48 -27.81 4.45
C LYS A 122 -0.29 -28.76 5.36
N SER A 123 -0.97 -28.25 6.35
CA SER A 123 -1.73 -29.04 7.31
C SER A 123 -3.13 -28.51 7.52
N LEU A 124 -4.05 -29.39 7.90
CA LEU A 124 -5.39 -29.02 8.32
C LEU A 124 -5.33 -28.22 9.62
N GLY A 125 -6.28 -27.32 9.80
CA GLY A 125 -6.43 -26.55 11.01
C GLY A 125 -6.68 -25.07 10.77
N THR A 126 -6.57 -24.31 11.84
CA THR A 126 -6.78 -22.86 11.86
C THR A 126 -5.43 -22.15 11.89
N THR A 127 -5.22 -21.23 10.97
CA THR A 127 -4.00 -20.42 10.90
C THR A 127 -4.38 -18.95 10.79
N ASP A 128 -3.75 -18.13 11.61
CA ASP A 128 -3.91 -16.68 11.51
C ASP A 128 -2.95 -16.14 10.44
N VAL A 129 -3.50 -15.31 9.56
CA VAL A 129 -2.74 -14.70 8.46
C VAL A 129 -2.81 -13.19 8.59
N GLU A 130 -1.67 -12.55 8.48
CA GLU A 130 -1.56 -11.10 8.50
C GLU A 130 -1.56 -10.53 7.10
N VAL A 131 -2.27 -9.43 6.92
CA VAL A 131 -2.37 -8.69 5.66
C VAL A 131 -1.95 -7.25 5.87
N LYS A 132 -1.05 -6.76 5.04
CA LYS A 132 -0.73 -5.33 4.97
C LYS A 132 -1.70 -4.64 4.02
N LEU A 133 -2.55 -3.80 4.55
CA LEU A 133 -3.55 -3.05 3.78
C LEU A 133 -3.03 -1.68 3.33
N TYR A 134 -2.25 -1.03 4.19
CA TYR A 134 -1.66 0.28 3.95
C TYR A 134 -0.37 0.41 4.77
N PRO A 135 0.62 1.23 4.37
CA PRO A 135 1.80 1.48 5.19
C PRO A 135 1.41 1.92 6.61
N GLY A 136 1.70 1.09 7.60
CA GLY A 136 1.31 1.32 9.00
C GLY A 136 -0.04 0.75 9.42
N VAL A 137 -0.82 0.16 8.50
CA VAL A 137 -2.09 -0.52 8.81
C VAL A 137 -2.03 -1.97 8.35
N SER A 138 -2.17 -2.87 9.29
CA SER A 138 -2.26 -4.30 9.02
C SER A 138 -3.53 -4.88 9.60
N GLY A 139 -4.08 -5.88 8.93
CA GLY A 139 -5.20 -6.68 9.40
C GLY A 139 -4.78 -8.12 9.62
N LYS A 140 -5.45 -8.80 10.53
CA LYS A 140 -5.31 -10.24 10.72
C LYS A 140 -6.65 -10.90 10.48
N PHE A 141 -6.63 -12.05 9.83
CA PHE A 141 -7.82 -12.88 9.67
C PHE A 141 -7.45 -14.36 9.87
N THR A 142 -8.45 -15.13 10.17
CA THR A 142 -8.28 -16.56 10.43
C THR A 142 -8.58 -17.35 9.17
N VAL A 143 -7.67 -18.21 8.79
CA VAL A 143 -7.86 -19.19 7.71
C VAL A 143 -8.05 -20.56 8.32
N LYS A 144 -9.21 -21.15 8.07
CA LYS A 144 -9.53 -22.50 8.49
C LYS A 144 -9.45 -23.45 7.30
N ILE A 145 -8.60 -24.44 7.39
CA ILE A 145 -8.47 -25.47 6.36
C ILE A 145 -9.17 -26.72 6.83
N VAL A 146 -10.11 -27.16 6.04
CA VAL A 146 -10.92 -28.36 6.31
C VAL A 146 -10.69 -29.38 5.21
N GLU A 147 -10.88 -30.64 5.56
CA GLU A 147 -10.83 -31.74 4.59
C GLU A 147 -12.02 -31.64 3.64
N GLU A 148 -11.73 -31.86 2.36
CA GLU A 148 -12.76 -31.90 1.32
C GLU A 148 -13.56 -33.19 1.39
#